data_4ffd778e750ee79c372d6bc575ff1116
#
_entry.id   4ffd778e750ee79c372d6bc575ff1116
#
_cell.length_a   1.000
_cell.length_b   1.000
_cell.length_c   1.000
_cell.angle_alpha   90.00
_cell.angle_beta   90.00
_cell.angle_gamma   90.00
#
_symmetry.space_group_name_H-M   'P 1'
#
loop_
_entity.id
_entity.type
_entity.pdbx_description
1 polymer ?
#
loop_
_entity_poly.entity_id
_entity_poly.type
_entity_poly.pdbx_seq_one_letter_code
_entity_poly.pdbx_strand_id
1 'polypeptide(L)'
;VTADELFERGHKAVIDEMRAAVGNRPVYLCWDMDVFDPSCAPGVCDPTWGGMTAREGIAILRSLAGMNIVSVDVNTVSPPHDSAGMTALLAANVMILALHLLCMKEEA
;
A
#
# COMPACT_ATOMS: atom_id res chain seq x y z
N VAL A 1 2.34 11.80 -6.78
CA VAL A 1 3.00 12.07 -5.48
C VAL A 1 4.23 11.18 -5.37
N THR A 2 5.37 11.76 -5.16
CA THR A 2 6.64 11.04 -4.94
C THR A 2 6.76 10.59 -3.49
N ALA A 3 7.71 9.67 -3.21
CA ALA A 3 8.02 9.27 -1.84
C ALA A 3 8.50 10.48 -1.00
N ASP A 4 9.28 11.37 -1.60
CA ASP A 4 9.75 12.58 -0.92
C ASP A 4 8.59 13.51 -0.55
N GLU A 5 7.64 13.73 -1.46
CA GLU A 5 6.44 14.51 -1.17
C GLU A 5 5.59 13.87 -0.07
N LEU A 6 5.45 12.55 -0.10
CA LEU A 6 4.73 11.81 0.94
C LEU A 6 5.40 11.98 2.30
N PHE A 7 6.73 11.89 2.35
CA PHE A 7 7.50 12.07 3.57
C PHE A 7 7.38 13.50 4.12
N GLU A 8 7.47 14.51 3.26
CA GLU A 8 7.38 15.92 3.66
C GLU A 8 5.98 16.34 4.09
N ARG A 9 4.95 15.90 3.36
CA ARG A 9 3.56 16.31 3.59
C ARG A 9 2.85 15.46 4.64
N GLY A 10 3.31 14.23 4.86
CA GLY A 10 2.63 13.24 5.68
C GLY A 10 1.51 12.52 4.94
N HIS A 11 1.27 11.25 5.30
CA HIS A 11 0.30 10.41 4.59
C HIS A 11 -1.14 10.94 4.70
N LYS A 12 -1.52 11.56 5.83
CA LYS A 12 -2.88 12.07 5.99
C LYS A 12 -3.23 13.13 4.93
N ALA A 13 -2.36 14.12 4.74
CA ALA A 13 -2.60 15.19 3.75
C ALA A 13 -2.70 14.64 2.33
N VAL A 14 -1.80 13.71 1.97
CA VAL A 14 -1.78 13.07 0.64
C VAL A 14 -3.05 12.23 0.41
N ILE A 15 -3.44 11.44 1.39
CA ILE A 15 -4.65 10.60 1.29
C ILE A 15 -5.92 11.46 1.22
N ASP A 16 -6.02 12.52 2.00
CA ASP A 16 -7.17 13.43 1.95
C ASP A 16 -7.31 14.06 0.55
N GLU A 17 -6.21 14.49 -0.04
CA GLU A 17 -6.18 15.01 -1.42
C GLU A 17 -6.60 13.94 -2.44
N MET A 18 -6.07 12.73 -2.33
CA MET A 18 -6.42 11.61 -3.20
C MET A 18 -7.91 11.26 -3.08
N ARG A 19 -8.44 11.16 -1.86
CA ARG A 19 -9.85 10.87 -1.62
C ARG A 19 -10.76 11.93 -2.22
N ALA A 20 -10.41 13.20 -2.09
CA ALA A 20 -11.14 14.30 -2.71
C ALA A 20 -11.12 14.21 -4.25
N ALA A 21 -9.98 13.87 -4.82
CA ALA A 21 -9.83 13.74 -6.28
C ALA A 21 -10.59 12.52 -6.84
N VAL A 22 -10.61 11.41 -6.11
CA VAL A 22 -11.27 10.17 -6.54
C VAL A 22 -12.78 10.21 -6.31
N GLY A 23 -13.22 10.76 -5.17
CA GLY A 23 -14.63 10.77 -4.78
C GLY A 23 -15.20 9.36 -4.65
N ASN A 24 -16.39 9.13 -5.18
CA ASN A 24 -17.09 7.83 -5.15
C ASN A 24 -16.83 6.95 -6.39
N ARG A 25 -15.88 7.34 -7.23
CA ARG A 25 -15.55 6.53 -8.43
C ARG A 25 -15.00 5.18 -8.02
N PRO A 26 -15.26 4.13 -8.83
CA PRO A 26 -14.66 2.82 -8.58
C PRO A 26 -13.13 2.91 -8.60
N VAL A 27 -12.50 2.25 -7.62
CA VAL A 27 -11.04 2.25 -7.45
C VAL A 27 -10.51 0.83 -7.60
N TYR A 28 -9.53 0.67 -8.47
CA TYR A 28 -8.66 -0.48 -8.51
C TYR A 28 -7.40 -0.15 -7.71
N LEU A 29 -7.17 -0.89 -6.63
CA LEU A 29 -5.99 -0.71 -5.77
C LEU A 29 -4.90 -1.69 -6.20
N CYS A 30 -3.85 -1.18 -6.81
CA CYS A 30 -2.64 -1.93 -7.12
C CYS A 30 -1.58 -1.55 -6.07
N TRP A 31 -1.10 -2.54 -5.34
CA TRP A 31 -0.06 -2.33 -4.33
C TRP A 31 1.20 -3.07 -4.72
N ASP A 32 2.24 -2.31 -5.03
CA ASP A 32 3.56 -2.85 -5.33
C ASP A 32 4.41 -2.91 -4.06
N MET A 33 4.96 -4.09 -3.76
CA MET A 33 5.73 -4.30 -2.53
C MET A 33 7.06 -3.54 -2.51
N ASP A 34 7.56 -3.12 -3.66
CA ASP A 34 8.77 -2.29 -3.76
C ASP A 34 8.54 -0.80 -3.37
N VAL A 35 7.33 -0.42 -3.04
CA VAL A 35 7.04 0.86 -2.37
C VAL A 35 7.63 0.90 -0.95
N PHE A 36 7.78 -0.26 -0.34
CA PHE A 36 8.44 -0.39 0.96
C PHE A 36 9.95 -0.26 0.83
N ASP A 37 10.57 0.29 1.87
CA ASP A 37 12.02 0.31 1.96
C ASP A 37 12.60 -1.10 2.03
N PRO A 38 13.75 -1.38 1.38
CA PRO A 38 14.38 -2.71 1.45
C PRO A 38 14.75 -3.17 2.86
N SER A 39 14.83 -2.26 3.82
CA SER A 39 15.04 -2.61 5.23
C SER A 39 13.90 -3.42 5.83
N CYS A 40 12.69 -3.31 5.29
CA CYS A 40 11.54 -4.12 5.73
C CYS A 40 11.00 -5.06 4.65
N ALA A 41 11.29 -4.81 3.38
CA ALA A 41 10.83 -5.64 2.26
C ALA A 41 11.94 -5.81 1.21
N PRO A 42 12.98 -6.62 1.49
CA PRO A 42 14.07 -6.84 0.54
C PRO A 42 13.71 -7.77 -0.63
N GLY A 43 12.68 -8.60 -0.47
CA GLY A 43 12.29 -9.62 -1.44
C GLY A 43 11.48 -9.06 -2.61
N VAL A 44 12.03 -8.11 -3.32
CA VAL A 44 11.45 -7.47 -4.51
C VAL A 44 12.46 -7.43 -5.64
N CYS A 45 11.99 -7.27 -6.88
CA CYS A 45 12.88 -7.26 -8.05
C CYS A 45 13.66 -5.95 -8.21
N ASP A 46 13.10 -4.85 -7.75
CA ASP A 46 13.69 -3.52 -7.91
C ASP A 46 13.71 -2.75 -6.56
N PRO A 47 14.56 -3.20 -5.62
CA PRO A 47 14.65 -2.55 -4.31
C PRO A 47 15.24 -1.15 -4.45
N THR A 48 14.58 -0.16 -3.86
CA THR A 48 15.01 1.24 -3.89
C THR A 48 15.01 1.81 -2.47
N TRP A 49 16.15 2.36 -2.05
CA TRP A 49 16.28 2.97 -0.74
C TRP A 49 15.40 4.23 -0.60
N GLY A 50 14.95 4.49 0.61
CA GLY A 50 14.08 5.64 0.90
C GLY A 50 12.61 5.35 0.70
N GLY A 51 12.20 4.08 0.69
CA GLY A 51 10.81 3.66 0.64
C GLY A 51 10.08 3.81 1.97
N MET A 52 8.82 3.42 2.00
CA MET A 52 8.00 3.45 3.21
C MET A 52 8.42 2.38 4.21
N THR A 53 8.26 2.69 5.49
CA THR A 53 8.26 1.67 6.54
C THR A 53 6.99 0.82 6.46
N ALA A 54 7.02 -0.37 7.05
CA ALA A 54 5.82 -1.21 7.14
C ALA A 54 4.68 -0.48 7.88
N ARG A 55 5.01 0.25 8.95
CA ARG A 55 4.01 1.04 9.70
C ARG A 55 3.34 2.11 8.84
N GLU A 56 4.12 2.82 8.05
CA GLU A 56 3.59 3.86 7.14
C GLU A 56 2.67 3.26 6.07
N GLY A 57 3.08 2.17 5.43
CA GLY A 57 2.27 1.49 4.43
C GLY A 57 0.97 0.95 5.01
N ILE A 58 1.02 0.33 6.19
CA ILE A 58 -0.18 -0.15 6.89
C ILE A 58 -1.12 1.01 7.24
N ALA A 59 -0.58 2.12 7.72
CA ALA A 59 -1.37 3.32 8.04
C ALA A 59 -2.06 3.88 6.80
N ILE A 60 -1.36 3.94 5.67
CA ILE A 60 -1.92 4.38 4.39
C ILE A 60 -3.06 3.44 3.96
N LEU A 61 -2.84 2.14 3.97
CA LEU A 61 -3.89 1.17 3.62
C LEU A 61 -5.14 1.35 4.48
N ARG A 62 -4.98 1.46 5.78
CA ARG A 62 -6.11 1.68 6.70
C ARG A 62 -6.87 2.97 6.41
N SER A 63 -6.17 4.00 5.98
CA SER A 63 -6.78 5.30 5.65
C SER A 63 -7.62 5.29 4.37
N LEU A 64 -7.56 4.20 3.58
CA LEU A 64 -8.41 4.01 2.40
C LEU A 64 -9.79 3.43 2.73
N ALA A 65 -10.07 3.13 3.99
CA ALA A 65 -11.36 2.59 4.41
C ALA A 65 -12.52 3.51 4.00
N GLY A 66 -13.60 2.93 3.50
CA GLY A 66 -14.75 3.67 3.01
C GLY A 66 -14.68 4.10 1.55
N MET A 67 -13.52 4.02 0.90
CA MET A 67 -13.44 4.27 -0.55
C MET A 67 -14.11 3.14 -1.34
N ASN A 68 -14.60 3.46 -2.53
CA ASN A 68 -15.25 2.49 -3.41
C ASN A 68 -14.22 1.58 -4.11
N ILE A 69 -13.49 0.79 -3.32
CA ILE A 69 -12.49 -0.16 -3.83
C ILE A 69 -13.22 -1.38 -4.40
N VAL A 70 -13.03 -1.65 -5.68
CA VAL A 70 -13.71 -2.73 -6.40
C VAL A 70 -12.78 -3.88 -6.78
N SER A 71 -11.48 -3.65 -6.79
CA SER A 71 -10.48 -4.65 -7.09
C SER A 71 -9.17 -4.31 -6.38
N VAL A 72 -8.43 -5.33 -6.01
CA VAL A 72 -7.10 -5.19 -5.40
C VAL A 72 -6.13 -6.20 -5.98
N ASP A 73 -4.86 -5.85 -6.07
CA ASP A 73 -3.78 -6.79 -6.25
C ASP A 73 -2.55 -6.37 -5.44
N VAL A 74 -1.67 -7.33 -5.18
CA VAL A 74 -0.38 -7.12 -4.53
C VAL A 74 0.69 -7.73 -5.43
N ASN A 75 1.67 -6.93 -5.82
CA ASN A 75 2.66 -7.27 -6.84
C ASN A 75 4.09 -7.15 -6.33
N THR A 76 5.01 -7.57 -7.18
CA THR A 76 6.45 -7.33 -7.10
C THR A 76 7.20 -8.14 -6.04
N VAL A 77 6.57 -9.08 -5.36
CA VAL A 77 7.30 -10.01 -4.48
C VAL A 77 8.21 -10.90 -5.32
N SER A 78 9.48 -10.98 -4.94
CA SER A 78 10.46 -11.87 -5.54
C SER A 78 10.98 -12.85 -4.47
N PRO A 79 10.37 -14.03 -4.34
CA PRO A 79 10.76 -15.00 -3.30
C PRO A 79 12.25 -15.38 -3.30
N PRO A 80 12.94 -15.54 -4.44
CA PRO A 80 14.37 -15.84 -4.45
C PRO A 80 15.25 -14.77 -3.82
N HIS A 81 14.77 -13.51 -3.76
CA HIS A 81 15.50 -12.39 -3.19
C HIS A 81 15.06 -12.06 -1.77
N ASP A 82 14.10 -12.82 -1.22
CA ASP A 82 13.56 -12.56 0.10
C ASP A 82 14.46 -13.10 1.21
N SER A 83 14.32 -12.53 2.39
CA SER A 83 15.01 -12.96 3.61
C SER A 83 14.02 -13.69 4.52
N ALA A 84 14.15 -15.02 4.60
CA ALA A 84 13.31 -15.87 5.43
C ALA A 84 11.79 -15.70 5.20
N GLY A 85 11.37 -15.31 4.01
CA GLY A 85 9.95 -15.10 3.70
C GLY A 85 9.33 -13.84 4.31
N MET A 86 10.13 -12.92 4.83
CA MET A 86 9.60 -11.73 5.53
C MET A 86 8.86 -10.78 4.61
N THR A 87 9.34 -10.58 3.38
CA THR A 87 8.60 -9.76 2.39
C THR A 87 7.30 -10.44 1.99
N ALA A 88 7.30 -11.75 1.78
CA ALA A 88 6.09 -12.52 1.48
C ALA A 88 5.08 -12.43 2.63
N LEU A 89 5.53 -12.46 3.88
CA LEU A 89 4.68 -12.30 5.06
C LEU A 89 4.05 -10.90 5.10
N LEU A 90 4.83 -9.86 4.83
CA LEU A 90 4.31 -8.49 4.75
C LEU A 90 3.30 -8.36 3.60
N ALA A 91 3.58 -8.96 2.44
CA ALA A 91 2.66 -8.98 1.30
C ALA A 91 1.33 -9.66 1.65
N ALA A 92 1.37 -10.76 2.39
CA ALA A 92 0.16 -11.43 2.87
C ALA A 92 -0.65 -10.52 3.80
N ASN A 93 0.01 -9.79 4.69
CA ASN A 93 -0.63 -8.81 5.57
C ASN A 93 -1.28 -7.67 4.77
N VAL A 94 -0.57 -7.13 3.79
CA VAL A 94 -1.12 -6.12 2.86
C VAL A 94 -2.36 -6.66 2.14
N MET A 95 -2.33 -7.90 1.65
CA MET A 95 -3.46 -8.52 0.98
C MET A 95 -4.67 -8.68 1.92
N ILE A 96 -4.45 -9.09 3.15
CA ILE A 96 -5.53 -9.22 4.14
C ILE A 96 -6.18 -7.86 4.41
N LEU A 97 -5.37 -6.81 4.59
CA LEU A 97 -5.89 -5.45 4.76
C LEU A 97 -6.67 -4.99 3.52
N ALA A 98 -6.14 -5.25 2.32
CA ALA A 98 -6.81 -4.90 1.07
C ALA A 98 -8.16 -5.63 0.92
N LEU A 99 -8.24 -6.90 1.31
CA LEU A 99 -9.50 -7.66 1.32
C LEU A 99 -10.51 -7.04 2.30
N HIS A 100 -10.07 -6.61 3.47
CA HIS A 100 -10.93 -5.87 4.39
C HIS A 100 -11.48 -4.58 3.77
N LEU A 101 -10.65 -3.84 3.03
CA LEU A 101 -11.08 -2.62 2.34
C LEU A 101 -12.18 -2.90 1.31
N LEU A 102 -12.12 -4.04 0.60
CA LEU A 102 -13.18 -4.47 -0.32
C LEU A 102 -14.52 -4.69 0.40
N CYS A 103 -14.48 -5.14 1.65
CA CYS A 103 -15.67 -5.45 2.44
C CYS A 103 -16.22 -4.23 3.20
N MET A 104 -15.41 -3.19 3.39
CA MET A 104 -15.73 -2.02 4.21
C MET A 104 -16.19 -0.83 3.37
N LYS A 105 -16.94 -1.08 2.29
CA LYS A 105 -17.51 -0.02 1.48
C LYS A 105 -18.58 0.71 2.27
N GLU A 106 -18.58 2.04 2.20
CA GLU A 106 -19.73 2.79 2.63
C GLU A 106 -20.90 2.47 1.70
N GLU A 107 -22.01 2.08 2.28
CA GLU A 107 -23.27 1.96 1.52
C GLU A 107 -23.70 3.37 1.12
N ALA A 108 -23.90 3.55 -0.18
CA ALA A 108 -24.34 4.83 -0.75
C ALA A 108 -25.77 5.18 -0.31
#